data_abe92da4657ae33da4a92f39b8e372be
#
_entry.id   abe92da4657ae33da4a92f39b8e372be
#
_cell.length_a   1.000
_cell.length_b   1.000
_cell.length_c   1.000
_cell.angle_alpha   90.00
_cell.angle_beta   90.00
_cell.angle_gamma   90.00
#
_symmetry.space_group_name_H-M   'P 1'
#
loop_
_entity.id
_entity.type
_entity.pdbx_description
1 polymer ?
#
loop_
_entity_poly.entity_id
_entity_poly.type
_entity_poly.pdbx_seq_one_letter_code
_entity_poly.pdbx_strand_id
1 'polypeptide(L)'
;GALLAGVILGPSVLNILKETDFLSMLAELGVIVLMFTAGLESDIKELKSVGKSAFVVATMGVIIPLIGGTVVAYIFNDGSLPNVSAFLQNVFVGAVLTATSVSITVETLRELGKMSERSANVILGAAIIDDILGILVLTVITSMADSSVKIGLVLLKIVGFLIFAAIVGYLIYLIFGKWISMHNVDKRRFVIGAFVICLLMSFSAEQFFGVADITGAFVAGLVLSQNKETSYISRRFDIISYMLLSPIFFASIGIEMKIPSINSEIILMTIVLVLVAMLSKVIGCGLGAKICGYNKNEV
;
A
#
# COMPACT_ATOMS: atom_id res chain seq x y z
N GLY A 1 -7.17 -11.57 -13.00
CA GLY A 1 -7.79 -12.92 -12.91
C GLY A 1 -8.36 -13.20 -11.53
N ALA A 2 -7.53 -13.34 -10.49
CA ALA A 2 -7.93 -13.79 -9.15
C ALA A 2 -9.01 -12.89 -8.49
N LEU A 3 -8.89 -11.57 -8.58
CA LEU A 3 -9.88 -10.63 -8.04
C LEU A 3 -11.27 -10.87 -8.68
N LEU A 4 -11.35 -10.97 -10.01
CA LEU A 4 -12.61 -11.26 -10.69
C LEU A 4 -13.18 -12.63 -10.31
N ALA A 5 -12.33 -13.63 -10.15
CA ALA A 5 -12.75 -14.94 -9.66
C ALA A 5 -13.35 -14.82 -8.25
N GLY A 6 -12.76 -14.04 -7.35
CA GLY A 6 -13.28 -13.73 -6.02
C GLY A 6 -14.66 -13.07 -6.07
N VAL A 7 -14.86 -12.07 -6.91
CA VAL A 7 -16.17 -11.40 -7.10
C VAL A 7 -17.22 -12.39 -7.60
N ILE A 8 -16.89 -13.21 -8.61
CA ILE A 8 -17.84 -14.18 -9.20
C ILE A 8 -18.21 -15.28 -8.21
N LEU A 9 -17.23 -15.84 -7.50
CA LEU A 9 -17.46 -16.94 -6.55
C LEU A 9 -17.96 -16.46 -5.19
N GLY A 10 -17.76 -15.18 -4.88
CA GLY A 10 -18.14 -14.55 -3.63
C GLY A 10 -19.64 -14.32 -3.45
N PRO A 11 -20.01 -13.71 -2.31
CA PRO A 11 -21.41 -13.46 -1.94
C PRO A 11 -22.17 -12.56 -2.91
N SER A 12 -21.46 -11.75 -3.69
CA SER A 12 -22.06 -10.77 -4.60
C SER A 12 -22.66 -11.38 -5.87
N VAL A 13 -22.20 -12.56 -6.31
CA VAL A 13 -22.68 -13.20 -7.55
C VAL A 13 -23.14 -14.63 -7.32
N LEU A 14 -22.24 -15.60 -7.16
CA LEU A 14 -22.59 -17.01 -7.02
C LEU A 14 -22.78 -17.47 -5.57
N ASN A 15 -22.27 -16.72 -4.60
CA ASN A 15 -22.32 -17.04 -3.17
C ASN A 15 -21.82 -18.47 -2.83
N ILE A 16 -20.81 -18.95 -3.55
CA ILE A 16 -20.16 -20.25 -3.34
C ILE A 16 -19.11 -20.13 -2.21
N LEU A 17 -18.31 -19.07 -2.27
CA LEU A 17 -17.27 -18.78 -1.28
C LEU A 17 -17.74 -17.67 -0.37
N LYS A 18 -17.44 -17.83 0.92
CA LYS A 18 -17.68 -16.81 1.95
C LYS A 18 -16.36 -16.44 2.60
N GLU A 19 -16.28 -15.22 3.05
CA GLU A 19 -15.20 -14.77 3.90
C GLU A 19 -15.14 -15.62 5.17
N THR A 20 -13.96 -16.12 5.49
CA THR A 20 -13.66 -16.84 6.72
C THR A 20 -12.42 -16.24 7.36
N ASP A 21 -12.31 -16.30 8.69
CA ASP A 21 -11.16 -15.79 9.42
C ASP A 21 -9.84 -16.39 8.87
N PHE A 22 -9.86 -17.67 8.50
CA PHE A 22 -8.69 -18.32 7.89
C PHE A 22 -8.31 -17.69 6.55
N LEU A 23 -9.29 -17.41 5.69
CA LEU A 23 -9.04 -16.79 4.39
C LEU A 23 -8.52 -15.35 4.55
N SER A 24 -9.10 -14.59 5.47
CA SER A 24 -8.68 -13.23 5.79
C SER A 24 -7.23 -13.20 6.31
N MET A 25 -6.89 -14.04 7.30
CA MET A 25 -5.51 -14.14 7.82
C MET A 25 -4.50 -14.58 6.74
N LEU A 26 -4.90 -15.48 5.84
CA LEU A 26 -4.03 -15.93 4.76
C LEU A 26 -3.85 -14.86 3.68
N ALA A 27 -4.88 -14.06 3.42
CA ALA A 27 -4.82 -12.92 2.52
C ALA A 27 -3.90 -11.81 3.08
N GLU A 28 -4.01 -11.50 4.37
CA GLU A 28 -3.14 -10.56 5.08
C GLU A 28 -1.68 -11.01 5.02
N LEU A 29 -1.41 -12.28 5.32
CA LEU A 29 -0.07 -12.84 5.14
C LEU A 29 0.41 -12.73 3.69
N GLY A 30 -0.52 -12.86 2.74
CA GLY A 30 -0.25 -12.74 1.31
C GLY A 30 0.26 -11.36 0.93
N VAL A 31 -0.40 -10.31 1.38
CA VAL A 31 0.03 -8.94 1.08
C VAL A 31 1.31 -8.55 1.81
N ILE A 32 1.50 -9.03 3.05
CA ILE A 32 2.75 -8.84 3.80
C ILE A 32 3.93 -9.45 3.03
N VAL A 33 3.81 -10.70 2.56
CA VAL A 33 4.87 -11.38 1.79
C VAL A 33 5.09 -10.72 0.44
N LEU A 34 4.04 -10.27 -0.24
CA LEU A 34 4.14 -9.54 -1.51
C LEU A 34 4.96 -8.26 -1.33
N MET A 35 4.67 -7.46 -0.31
CA MET A 35 5.38 -6.22 -0.03
C MET A 35 6.82 -6.45 0.45
N PHE A 36 7.05 -7.53 1.19
CA PHE A 36 8.40 -7.96 1.57
C PHE A 36 9.24 -8.30 0.34
N THR A 37 8.70 -9.05 -0.62
CA THR A 37 9.41 -9.38 -1.87
C THR A 37 9.68 -8.14 -2.71
N ALA A 38 8.73 -7.20 -2.78
CA ALA A 38 8.94 -5.90 -3.42
C ALA A 38 10.09 -5.11 -2.78
N GLY A 39 10.18 -5.15 -1.44
CA GLY A 39 11.29 -4.56 -0.70
C GLY A 39 12.64 -5.24 -1.01
N LEU A 40 12.67 -6.58 -1.12
CA LEU A 40 13.87 -7.34 -1.48
C LEU A 40 14.37 -7.02 -2.91
N GLU A 41 13.47 -6.71 -3.83
CA GLU A 41 13.77 -6.34 -5.22
C GLU A 41 14.15 -4.86 -5.38
N SER A 42 13.92 -4.04 -4.35
CA SER A 42 14.19 -2.60 -4.38
C SER A 42 15.64 -2.28 -3.98
N ASP A 43 16.23 -1.26 -4.62
CA ASP A 43 17.55 -0.73 -4.23
C ASP A 43 17.40 0.52 -3.34
N ILE A 44 17.94 0.44 -2.12
CA ILE A 44 17.87 1.54 -1.14
C ILE A 44 18.57 2.81 -1.64
N LYS A 45 19.63 2.67 -2.46
CA LYS A 45 20.37 3.82 -3.00
C LYS A 45 19.54 4.53 -4.06
N GLU A 46 18.89 3.76 -4.93
CA GLU A 46 17.99 4.31 -5.95
C GLU A 46 16.76 4.94 -5.29
N LEU A 47 16.12 4.25 -4.34
CA LEU A 47 14.99 4.78 -3.60
C LEU A 47 15.32 6.10 -2.89
N LYS A 48 16.50 6.19 -2.26
CA LYS A 48 16.99 7.42 -1.66
C LYS A 48 17.23 8.53 -2.69
N SER A 49 17.73 8.19 -3.88
CA SER A 49 17.97 9.16 -4.96
C SER A 49 16.69 9.78 -5.51
N VAL A 50 15.59 9.04 -5.52
CA VAL A 50 14.29 9.48 -6.03
C VAL A 50 13.35 10.02 -4.93
N GLY A 51 13.74 10.03 -3.66
CA GLY A 51 12.87 10.35 -2.52
C GLY A 51 12.17 11.72 -2.65
N LYS A 52 12.85 12.75 -3.17
CA LYS A 52 12.24 14.07 -3.44
C LYS A 52 11.15 13.96 -4.51
N SER A 53 11.41 13.24 -5.58
CA SER A 53 10.43 13.02 -6.65
C SER A 53 9.25 12.19 -6.15
N ALA A 54 9.51 11.14 -5.40
CA ALA A 54 8.49 10.32 -4.76
C ALA A 54 7.58 11.14 -3.85
N PHE A 55 8.15 12.05 -3.04
CA PHE A 55 7.36 12.95 -2.18
C PHE A 55 6.46 13.90 -2.97
N VAL A 56 6.98 14.53 -4.04
CA VAL A 56 6.19 15.43 -4.88
C VAL A 56 5.09 14.67 -5.61
N VAL A 57 5.39 13.50 -6.17
CA VAL A 57 4.42 12.64 -6.84
C VAL A 57 3.32 12.20 -5.89
N ALA A 58 3.67 11.72 -4.68
CA ALA A 58 2.70 11.34 -3.65
C ALA A 58 1.81 12.52 -3.25
N THR A 59 2.40 13.68 -2.98
CA THR A 59 1.65 14.87 -2.56
C THR A 59 0.63 15.29 -3.62
N MET A 60 1.02 15.32 -4.90
CA MET A 60 0.10 15.61 -6.00
C MET A 60 -0.93 14.50 -6.20
N GLY A 61 -0.50 13.24 -6.02
CA GLY A 61 -1.36 12.05 -6.05
C GLY A 61 -2.37 11.97 -4.91
N VAL A 62 -2.21 12.73 -3.83
CA VAL A 62 -3.19 12.90 -2.75
C VAL A 62 -4.07 14.10 -2.99
N ILE A 63 -3.50 15.28 -3.26
CA ILE A 63 -4.25 16.54 -3.35
C ILE A 63 -5.26 16.51 -4.49
N ILE A 64 -4.87 16.06 -5.69
CA ILE A 64 -5.74 16.10 -6.87
C ILE A 64 -6.93 15.13 -6.74
N PRO A 65 -6.77 13.86 -6.33
CA PRO A 65 -7.90 12.99 -6.06
C PRO A 65 -8.77 13.45 -4.88
N LEU A 66 -8.18 14.02 -3.83
CA LEU A 66 -8.94 14.59 -2.71
C LEU A 66 -9.91 15.67 -3.21
N ILE A 67 -9.42 16.61 -4.00
CA ILE A 67 -10.26 17.68 -4.58
C ILE A 67 -11.29 17.08 -5.55
N GLY A 68 -10.86 16.20 -6.46
CA GLY A 68 -11.75 15.57 -7.44
C GLY A 68 -12.90 14.80 -6.81
N GLY A 69 -12.59 13.95 -5.81
CA GLY A 69 -13.59 13.18 -5.08
C GLY A 69 -14.53 14.05 -4.24
N THR A 70 -13.98 15.10 -3.61
CA THR A 70 -14.81 16.08 -2.86
C THR A 70 -15.80 16.79 -3.78
N VAL A 71 -15.39 17.18 -5.00
CA VAL A 71 -16.27 17.84 -5.98
C VAL A 71 -17.36 16.88 -6.46
N VAL A 72 -17.01 15.63 -6.77
CA VAL A 72 -18.02 14.62 -7.15
C VAL A 72 -19.01 14.39 -6.01
N ALA A 73 -18.51 14.19 -4.78
CA ALA A 73 -19.37 14.01 -3.63
C ALA A 73 -20.30 15.23 -3.43
N TYR A 74 -19.80 16.44 -3.61
CA TYR A 74 -20.64 17.65 -3.50
C TYR A 74 -21.81 17.68 -4.49
N ILE A 75 -21.66 17.07 -5.67
CA ILE A 75 -22.72 17.01 -6.70
C ILE A 75 -23.77 15.95 -6.35
N PHE A 76 -23.37 14.81 -5.75
CA PHE A 76 -24.25 13.66 -5.53
C PHE A 76 -24.70 13.49 -4.06
N ASN A 77 -24.13 14.22 -3.10
CA ASN A 77 -24.44 14.04 -1.70
C ASN A 77 -25.54 15.00 -1.24
N ASP A 78 -26.66 14.44 -0.82
CA ASP A 78 -27.81 15.17 -0.27
C ASP A 78 -27.62 15.59 1.21
N GLY A 79 -26.44 15.34 1.81
CA GLY A 79 -26.16 15.70 3.21
C GLY A 79 -26.96 14.90 4.23
N SER A 80 -27.30 13.64 3.92
CA SER A 80 -28.24 12.81 4.65
C SER A 80 -27.75 12.27 6.00
N LEU A 81 -26.45 12.35 6.32
CA LEU A 81 -25.93 11.84 7.59
C LEU A 81 -26.17 12.84 8.72
N PRO A 82 -26.97 12.49 9.75
CA PRO A 82 -27.16 13.36 10.90
C PRO A 82 -25.85 13.54 11.68
N ASN A 83 -25.63 14.72 12.24
CA ASN A 83 -24.50 15.09 13.10
C ASN A 83 -23.13 15.31 12.45
N VAL A 84 -23.00 15.18 11.13
CA VAL A 84 -21.77 15.49 10.38
C VAL A 84 -22.09 16.50 9.29
N SER A 85 -21.31 17.57 9.19
CA SER A 85 -21.54 18.59 8.15
C SER A 85 -21.40 17.97 6.75
N ALA A 86 -22.24 18.38 5.78
CA ALA A 86 -22.18 17.92 4.40
C ALA A 86 -20.79 18.13 3.77
N PHE A 87 -20.11 19.23 4.16
CA PHE A 87 -18.72 19.49 3.74
C PHE A 87 -17.78 18.37 4.17
N LEU A 88 -17.81 17.95 5.44
CA LEU A 88 -16.95 16.88 5.96
C LEU A 88 -17.26 15.53 5.30
N GLN A 89 -18.54 15.23 5.04
CA GLN A 89 -18.93 14.03 4.30
C GLN A 89 -18.32 14.02 2.89
N ASN A 90 -18.36 15.14 2.18
CA ASN A 90 -17.81 15.27 0.84
C ASN A 90 -16.28 15.16 0.84
N VAL A 91 -15.59 15.80 1.79
CA VAL A 91 -14.13 15.69 1.93
C VAL A 91 -13.72 14.26 2.30
N PHE A 92 -14.52 13.54 3.10
CA PHE A 92 -14.27 12.14 3.42
C PHE A 92 -14.31 11.24 2.17
N VAL A 93 -15.30 11.43 1.28
CA VAL A 93 -15.33 10.73 -0.01
C VAL A 93 -14.09 11.07 -0.84
N GLY A 94 -13.68 12.34 -0.86
CA GLY A 94 -12.42 12.75 -1.50
C GLY A 94 -11.20 12.03 -0.91
N ALA A 95 -11.14 11.88 0.42
CA ALA A 95 -10.06 11.17 1.10
C ALA A 95 -10.02 9.68 0.73
N VAL A 96 -11.16 9.02 0.58
CA VAL A 96 -11.22 7.63 0.11
C VAL A 96 -10.59 7.49 -1.28
N LEU A 97 -10.75 8.45 -2.17
CA LEU A 97 -10.14 8.44 -3.51
C LEU A 97 -8.62 8.65 -3.49
N THR A 98 -8.06 9.17 -2.41
CA THR A 98 -6.59 9.33 -2.31
C THR A 98 -5.88 8.00 -2.16
N ALA A 99 -6.50 7.02 -1.51
CA ALA A 99 -5.89 5.72 -1.26
C ALA A 99 -5.57 4.98 -2.57
N THR A 100 -4.34 4.47 -2.67
CA THR A 100 -3.87 3.71 -3.83
C THR A 100 -3.42 2.33 -3.39
N SER A 101 -3.81 1.28 -4.12
CA SER A 101 -3.33 -0.07 -3.83
C SER A 101 -1.87 -0.23 -4.25
N VAL A 102 -0.97 -0.20 -3.29
CA VAL A 102 0.47 -0.49 -3.48
C VAL A 102 0.64 -1.90 -4.01
N SER A 103 -0.11 -2.87 -3.48
CA SER A 103 -0.01 -4.29 -3.83
C SER A 103 -0.33 -4.55 -5.30
N ILE A 104 -1.39 -3.94 -5.85
CA ILE A 104 -1.74 -4.05 -7.27
C ILE A 104 -0.65 -3.40 -8.13
N THR A 105 -0.12 -2.27 -7.70
CA THR A 105 0.95 -1.56 -8.41
C THR A 105 2.22 -2.40 -8.48
N VAL A 106 2.63 -3.00 -7.36
CA VAL A 106 3.80 -3.90 -7.29
C VAL A 106 3.62 -5.10 -8.19
N GLU A 107 2.47 -5.77 -8.12
CA GLU A 107 2.21 -6.94 -8.95
C GLU A 107 2.20 -6.59 -10.45
N THR A 108 1.61 -5.46 -10.81
CA THR A 108 1.62 -4.98 -12.20
C THR A 108 3.05 -4.68 -12.70
N LEU A 109 3.87 -3.99 -11.90
CA LEU A 109 5.26 -3.72 -12.25
C LEU A 109 6.08 -5.00 -12.38
N ARG A 110 5.81 -6.00 -11.53
CA ARG A 110 6.44 -7.31 -11.57
C ARG A 110 6.04 -8.09 -12.83
N GLU A 111 4.75 -8.16 -13.16
CA GLU A 111 4.25 -8.81 -14.38
C GLU A 111 4.83 -8.19 -15.66
N LEU A 112 5.02 -6.86 -15.64
CA LEU A 112 5.65 -6.13 -16.75
C LEU A 112 7.19 -6.27 -16.79
N GLY A 113 7.81 -6.87 -15.77
CA GLY A 113 9.27 -6.99 -15.66
C GLY A 113 9.98 -5.64 -15.43
N LYS A 114 9.27 -4.64 -14.85
CA LYS A 114 9.75 -3.25 -14.73
C LYS A 114 10.14 -2.83 -13.32
N MET A 115 10.24 -3.76 -12.38
CA MET A 115 10.56 -3.47 -10.96
C MET A 115 11.93 -2.78 -10.77
N SER A 116 12.89 -3.02 -11.67
CA SER A 116 14.23 -2.43 -11.60
C SER A 116 14.35 -1.07 -12.28
N GLU A 117 13.29 -0.56 -12.92
CA GLU A 117 13.33 0.75 -13.56
C GLU A 117 13.30 1.88 -12.54
N ARG A 118 13.89 3.03 -12.90
CA ARG A 118 13.88 4.24 -12.06
C ARG A 118 12.48 4.73 -11.76
N SER A 119 11.56 4.63 -12.73
CA SER A 119 10.14 4.96 -12.57
C SER A 119 9.47 4.08 -11.52
N ALA A 120 9.78 2.77 -11.48
CA ALA A 120 9.27 1.87 -10.47
C ALA A 120 9.68 2.29 -9.05
N ASN A 121 10.94 2.67 -8.86
CA ASN A 121 11.43 3.16 -7.56
C ASN A 121 10.72 4.46 -7.12
N VAL A 122 10.39 5.36 -8.07
CA VAL A 122 9.57 6.56 -7.77
C VAL A 122 8.16 6.16 -7.36
N ILE A 123 7.53 5.25 -8.11
CA ILE A 123 6.18 4.77 -7.84
C ILE A 123 6.10 4.09 -6.47
N LEU A 124 7.04 3.20 -6.15
CA LEU A 124 7.09 2.51 -4.85
C LEU A 124 7.33 3.49 -3.71
N GLY A 125 8.27 4.41 -3.87
CA GLY A 125 8.54 5.44 -2.88
C GLY A 125 7.34 6.37 -2.68
N ALA A 126 6.67 6.76 -3.77
CA ALA A 126 5.47 7.58 -3.71
C ALA A 126 4.32 6.85 -3.02
N ALA A 127 4.14 5.55 -3.28
CA ALA A 127 3.08 4.75 -2.68
C ALA A 127 3.23 4.64 -1.15
N ILE A 128 4.45 4.44 -0.63
CA ILE A 128 4.70 4.43 0.81
C ILE A 128 4.39 5.80 1.45
N ILE A 129 4.76 6.88 0.77
CA ILE A 129 4.46 8.25 1.25
C ILE A 129 2.94 8.51 1.16
N ASP A 130 2.28 8.03 0.10
CA ASP A 130 0.83 8.12 -0.09
C ASP A 130 0.06 7.48 1.07
N ASP A 131 0.46 6.30 1.53
CA ASP A 131 -0.11 5.63 2.71
C ASP A 131 -0.02 6.52 3.96
N ILE A 132 1.15 7.11 4.21
CA ILE A 132 1.35 8.01 5.35
C ILE A 132 0.48 9.28 5.21
N LEU A 133 0.46 9.90 4.03
CA LEU A 133 -0.35 11.08 3.76
C LEU A 133 -1.85 10.76 3.85
N GLY A 134 -2.28 9.60 3.36
CA GLY A 134 -3.66 9.12 3.46
C GLY A 134 -4.14 9.00 4.92
N ILE A 135 -3.32 8.39 5.79
CA ILE A 135 -3.60 8.31 7.22
C ILE A 135 -3.70 9.71 7.84
N LEU A 136 -2.81 10.63 7.46
CA LEU A 136 -2.84 12.01 7.97
C LEU A 136 -4.10 12.75 7.54
N VAL A 137 -4.46 12.67 6.26
CA VAL A 137 -5.69 13.29 5.71
C VAL A 137 -6.92 12.73 6.42
N LEU A 138 -7.01 11.40 6.54
CA LEU A 138 -8.12 10.74 7.23
C LEU A 138 -8.19 11.16 8.70
N THR A 139 -7.04 11.23 9.40
CA THR A 139 -6.98 11.64 10.80
C THR A 139 -7.43 13.09 10.99
N VAL A 140 -7.07 13.99 10.08
CA VAL A 140 -7.53 15.38 10.12
C VAL A 140 -9.05 15.45 9.96
N ILE A 141 -9.61 14.74 8.98
CA ILE A 141 -11.06 14.72 8.71
C ILE A 141 -11.82 14.13 9.90
N THR A 142 -11.36 13.00 10.43
CA THR A 142 -12.01 12.34 11.58
C THR A 142 -11.90 13.18 12.85
N SER A 143 -10.79 13.89 13.08
CA SER A 143 -10.64 14.79 14.23
C SER A 143 -11.53 16.05 14.14
N MET A 144 -11.88 16.47 12.92
CA MET A 144 -12.86 17.54 12.72
C MET A 144 -14.30 17.07 12.99
N ALA A 145 -14.57 15.76 12.80
CA ALA A 145 -15.87 15.15 13.13
C ALA A 145 -15.96 14.74 14.60
N ASP A 146 -14.85 14.27 15.18
CA ASP A 146 -14.74 13.82 16.58
C ASP A 146 -13.47 14.35 17.24
N SER A 147 -13.61 15.24 18.19
CA SER A 147 -12.51 15.86 18.94
C SER A 147 -11.72 14.90 19.85
N SER A 148 -12.13 13.63 19.98
CA SER A 148 -11.37 12.59 20.71
C SER A 148 -10.10 12.17 19.98
N VAL A 149 -10.03 12.35 18.65
CA VAL A 149 -8.90 11.98 17.82
C VAL A 149 -7.78 13.03 17.92
N LYS A 150 -6.60 12.61 18.41
CA LYS A 150 -5.44 13.49 18.61
C LYS A 150 -4.45 13.39 17.46
N ILE A 151 -4.47 14.32 16.51
CA ILE A 151 -3.54 14.40 15.37
C ILE A 151 -2.08 14.33 15.81
N GLY A 152 -1.71 15.03 16.90
CA GLY A 152 -0.33 15.05 17.41
C GLY A 152 0.18 13.65 17.80
N LEU A 153 -0.70 12.78 18.32
CA LEU A 153 -0.33 11.41 18.67
C LEU A 153 -0.08 10.56 17.42
N VAL A 154 -0.86 10.75 16.36
CA VAL A 154 -0.67 10.01 15.08
C VAL A 154 0.65 10.45 14.43
N LEU A 155 0.93 11.75 14.38
CA LEU A 155 2.21 12.28 13.89
C LEU A 155 3.39 11.72 14.68
N LEU A 156 3.28 11.70 16.03
CA LEU A 156 4.32 11.13 16.90
C LEU A 156 4.56 9.65 16.61
N LYS A 157 3.50 8.88 16.38
CA LYS A 157 3.60 7.46 16.03
C LYS A 157 4.28 7.23 14.66
N ILE A 158 3.94 8.03 13.65
CA ILE A 158 4.56 7.94 12.33
C ILE A 158 6.06 8.27 12.41
N VAL A 159 6.43 9.37 13.07
CA VAL A 159 7.83 9.74 13.29
C VAL A 159 8.55 8.66 14.12
N GLY A 160 7.89 8.14 15.15
CA GLY A 160 8.41 7.03 15.95
C GLY A 160 8.69 5.78 15.11
N PHE A 161 7.77 5.43 14.18
CA PHE A 161 7.99 4.33 13.25
C PHE A 161 9.20 4.55 12.34
N LEU A 162 9.36 5.74 11.77
CA LEU A 162 10.51 6.05 10.90
C LEU A 162 11.84 5.93 11.65
N ILE A 163 11.91 6.41 12.89
CA ILE A 163 13.09 6.28 13.75
C ILE A 163 13.33 4.80 14.09
N PHE A 164 12.29 4.07 14.51
CA PHE A 164 12.35 2.64 14.79
C PHE A 164 12.85 1.86 13.57
N ALA A 165 12.26 2.09 12.40
CA ALA A 165 12.63 1.44 11.14
C ALA A 165 14.10 1.71 10.77
N ALA A 166 14.59 2.94 10.99
CA ALA A 166 16.00 3.28 10.75
C ALA A 166 16.96 2.56 11.71
N ILE A 167 16.67 2.59 13.02
CA ILE A 167 17.53 1.98 14.05
C ILE A 167 17.49 0.47 13.94
N VAL A 168 16.29 -0.13 13.98
CA VAL A 168 16.13 -1.59 13.96
C VAL A 168 16.54 -2.15 12.60
N GLY A 169 16.21 -1.47 11.50
CA GLY A 169 16.66 -1.83 10.16
C GLY A 169 18.20 -1.86 10.06
N TYR A 170 18.90 -0.85 10.60
CA TYR A 170 20.35 -0.84 10.62
C TYR A 170 20.93 -2.00 11.47
N LEU A 171 20.33 -2.30 12.63
CA LEU A 171 20.73 -3.43 13.47
C LEU A 171 20.52 -4.77 12.73
N ILE A 172 19.36 -4.95 12.07
CA ILE A 172 19.06 -6.12 11.25
C ILE A 172 20.11 -6.27 10.14
N TYR A 173 20.44 -5.20 9.43
CA TYR A 173 21.46 -5.21 8.38
C TYR A 173 22.81 -5.73 8.91
N LEU A 174 23.26 -5.22 10.05
CA LEU A 174 24.54 -5.63 10.65
C LEU A 174 24.52 -7.11 11.13
N ILE A 175 23.47 -7.48 11.89
CA ILE A 175 23.37 -8.82 12.48
C ILE A 175 23.18 -9.87 11.40
N PHE A 176 22.26 -9.63 10.46
CA PHE A 176 21.95 -10.56 9.38
C PHE A 176 23.13 -10.71 8.41
N GLY A 177 23.79 -9.61 8.07
CA GLY A 177 25.00 -9.61 7.24
C GLY A 177 26.15 -10.41 7.90
N LYS A 178 26.35 -10.24 9.21
CA LYS A 178 27.33 -11.03 9.98
C LYS A 178 26.93 -12.51 10.05
N TRP A 179 25.67 -12.81 10.26
CA TRP A 179 25.15 -14.17 10.30
C TRP A 179 25.38 -14.91 8.97
N ILE A 180 25.09 -14.26 7.84
CA ILE A 180 25.37 -14.79 6.50
C ILE A 180 26.86 -15.07 6.31
N SER A 181 27.75 -14.16 6.73
CA SER A 181 29.19 -14.33 6.56
C SER A 181 29.79 -15.46 7.38
N MET A 182 29.19 -15.81 8.50
CA MET A 182 29.67 -16.87 9.41
C MET A 182 29.16 -18.27 9.05
N HIS A 183 28.10 -18.42 8.29
CA HIS A 183 27.41 -19.70 8.04
C HIS A 183 27.18 -19.92 6.54
N ASN A 184 28.21 -20.46 5.85
CA ASN A 184 28.13 -20.71 4.40
C ASN A 184 27.39 -21.98 3.98
N VAL A 185 26.90 -22.81 4.90
CA VAL A 185 26.51 -24.21 4.60
C VAL A 185 24.99 -24.40 4.44
N ASP A 186 24.16 -23.65 5.14
CA ASP A 186 22.69 -23.87 5.11
C ASP A 186 21.91 -22.57 4.86
N LYS A 187 21.78 -22.23 3.58
CA LYS A 187 21.04 -21.03 3.12
C LYS A 187 19.55 -21.03 3.47
N ARG A 188 18.97 -22.22 3.78
CA ARG A 188 17.56 -22.34 4.16
C ARG A 188 17.24 -21.58 5.45
N ARG A 189 18.18 -21.52 6.39
CA ARG A 189 18.02 -20.79 7.65
C ARG A 189 17.90 -19.28 7.43
N PHE A 190 18.55 -18.75 6.39
CA PHE A 190 18.43 -17.33 6.04
C PHE A 190 17.02 -16.97 5.55
N VAL A 191 16.37 -17.86 4.83
CA VAL A 191 14.98 -17.66 4.38
C VAL A 191 14.03 -17.62 5.57
N ILE A 192 14.19 -18.54 6.53
CA ILE A 192 13.37 -18.55 7.75
C ILE A 192 13.63 -17.30 8.59
N GLY A 193 14.88 -16.90 8.77
CA GLY A 193 15.23 -15.68 9.50
C GLY A 193 14.68 -14.41 8.83
N ALA A 194 14.75 -14.34 7.51
CA ALA A 194 14.18 -13.25 6.73
C ALA A 194 12.66 -13.16 6.90
N PHE A 195 11.96 -14.30 6.93
CA PHE A 195 10.52 -14.35 7.18
C PHE A 195 10.15 -13.88 8.60
N VAL A 196 10.89 -14.32 9.60
CA VAL A 196 10.71 -13.87 10.99
C VAL A 196 10.89 -12.35 11.08
N ILE A 197 11.94 -11.81 10.44
CA ILE A 197 12.20 -10.36 10.41
C ILE A 197 11.03 -9.62 9.73
N CYS A 198 10.53 -10.13 8.60
CA CYS A 198 9.38 -9.59 7.89
C CYS A 198 8.17 -9.48 8.83
N LEU A 199 7.77 -10.58 9.46
CA LEU A 199 6.61 -10.61 10.35
C LEU A 199 6.78 -9.71 11.58
N LEU A 200 7.96 -9.68 12.20
CA LEU A 200 8.22 -8.82 13.35
C LEU A 200 8.17 -7.34 12.99
N MET A 201 8.69 -6.95 11.84
CA MET A 201 8.64 -5.56 11.37
C MET A 201 7.21 -5.14 10.99
N SER A 202 6.45 -6.02 10.33
CA SER A 202 5.03 -5.80 10.02
C SER A 202 4.19 -5.63 11.28
N PHE A 203 4.29 -6.58 12.19
CA PHE A 203 3.61 -6.52 13.49
C PHE A 203 3.97 -5.27 14.28
N SER A 204 5.25 -4.89 14.29
CA SER A 204 5.69 -3.68 15.01
C SER A 204 5.13 -2.40 14.40
N ALA A 205 5.08 -2.31 13.07
CA ALA A 205 4.53 -1.17 12.36
C ALA A 205 3.06 -0.94 12.74
N GLU A 206 2.27 -1.99 12.72
CA GLU A 206 0.84 -1.91 12.98
C GLU A 206 0.54 -1.73 14.47
N GLN A 207 1.01 -2.62 15.33
CA GLN A 207 0.60 -2.67 16.74
C GLN A 207 1.16 -1.52 17.58
N PHE A 208 2.40 -1.10 17.36
CA PHE A 208 3.01 -0.06 18.17
C PHE A 208 2.85 1.33 17.58
N PHE A 209 2.86 1.41 16.25
CA PHE A 209 2.89 2.71 15.56
C PHE A 209 1.60 3.03 14.79
N GLY A 210 0.72 2.05 14.57
CA GLY A 210 -0.51 2.24 13.78
C GLY A 210 -0.22 2.63 12.32
N VAL A 211 0.94 2.23 11.81
CA VAL A 211 1.32 2.31 10.39
C VAL A 211 1.02 0.95 9.76
N ALA A 212 0.58 0.96 8.50
CA ALA A 212 0.22 -0.28 7.82
C ALA A 212 1.34 -1.35 7.91
N ASP A 213 0.98 -2.58 8.24
CA ASP A 213 1.83 -3.76 8.35
C ASP A 213 2.67 -3.99 7.08
N ILE A 214 2.07 -3.76 5.91
CA ILE A 214 2.72 -3.84 4.60
C ILE A 214 3.94 -2.91 4.50
N THR A 215 3.90 -1.74 5.16
CA THR A 215 5.04 -0.81 5.18
C THR A 215 6.20 -1.40 5.99
N GLY A 216 5.89 -2.04 7.12
CA GLY A 216 6.89 -2.78 7.91
C GLY A 216 7.54 -3.92 7.13
N ALA A 217 6.74 -4.70 6.39
CA ALA A 217 7.21 -5.75 5.50
C ALA A 217 8.14 -5.22 4.41
N PHE A 218 7.73 -4.15 3.72
CA PHE A 218 8.54 -3.52 2.68
C PHE A 218 9.89 -3.05 3.23
N VAL A 219 9.90 -2.36 4.37
CA VAL A 219 11.14 -1.89 5.03
C VAL A 219 12.04 -3.08 5.39
N ALA A 220 11.49 -4.19 5.91
CA ALA A 220 12.25 -5.40 6.20
C ALA A 220 12.91 -5.96 4.93
N GLY A 221 12.16 -6.06 3.83
CA GLY A 221 12.68 -6.48 2.53
C GLY A 221 13.78 -5.53 2.03
N LEU A 222 13.56 -4.22 2.10
CA LEU A 222 14.51 -3.19 1.67
C LEU A 222 15.83 -3.23 2.47
N VAL A 223 15.76 -3.50 3.78
CA VAL A 223 16.97 -3.68 4.61
C VAL A 223 17.73 -4.93 4.20
N LEU A 224 17.04 -6.03 3.95
CA LEU A 224 17.63 -7.29 3.56
C LEU A 224 18.12 -7.28 2.10
N SER A 225 17.62 -6.40 1.23
CA SER A 225 18.04 -6.29 -0.17
C SER A 225 19.52 -5.95 -0.32
N GLN A 226 20.13 -5.36 0.71
CA GLN A 226 21.55 -4.99 0.70
C GLN A 226 22.50 -6.18 0.96
N ASN A 227 21.99 -7.38 1.20
CA ASN A 227 22.79 -8.55 1.52
C ASN A 227 23.12 -9.40 0.28
N LYS A 228 24.25 -10.12 0.31
CA LYS A 228 24.72 -10.95 -0.82
C LYS A 228 23.77 -12.12 -1.16
N GLU A 229 23.00 -12.61 -0.19
CA GLU A 229 22.09 -13.75 -0.36
C GLU A 229 20.66 -13.34 -0.72
N THR A 230 20.40 -12.07 -0.96
CA THR A 230 19.08 -11.52 -1.30
C THR A 230 18.43 -12.25 -2.45
N SER A 231 19.16 -12.49 -3.56
CA SER A 231 18.63 -13.21 -4.72
C SER A 231 18.23 -14.67 -4.42
N TYR A 232 18.84 -15.30 -3.42
CA TYR A 232 18.43 -16.64 -2.98
C TYR A 232 17.14 -16.56 -2.14
N ILE A 233 17.07 -15.58 -1.25
CA ILE A 233 15.90 -15.35 -0.38
C ILE A 233 14.69 -14.97 -1.25
N SER A 234 14.83 -13.97 -2.12
CA SER A 234 13.78 -13.48 -3.02
C SER A 234 13.15 -14.63 -3.81
N ARG A 235 13.96 -15.42 -4.51
CA ARG A 235 13.46 -16.56 -5.31
C ARG A 235 12.64 -17.58 -4.51
N ARG A 236 12.87 -17.72 -3.20
CA ARG A 236 12.08 -18.64 -2.36
C ARG A 236 10.74 -18.02 -1.97
N PHE A 237 10.73 -16.73 -1.70
CA PHE A 237 9.50 -16.00 -1.42
C PHE A 237 8.64 -15.83 -2.68
N ASP A 238 9.23 -15.58 -3.84
CA ASP A 238 8.53 -15.41 -5.12
C ASP A 238 7.64 -16.62 -5.44
N ILE A 239 8.15 -17.84 -5.21
CA ILE A 239 7.38 -19.06 -5.48
C ILE A 239 6.10 -19.08 -4.62
N ILE A 240 6.22 -18.83 -3.30
CA ILE A 240 5.10 -18.89 -2.37
C ILE A 240 4.16 -17.70 -2.61
N SER A 241 4.73 -16.51 -2.83
CA SER A 241 3.98 -15.29 -3.10
C SER A 241 3.16 -15.44 -4.38
N TYR A 242 3.79 -15.73 -5.50
CA TYR A 242 3.14 -15.77 -6.80
C TYR A 242 2.15 -16.92 -6.98
N MET A 243 2.52 -18.14 -6.52
CA MET A 243 1.69 -19.33 -6.75
C MET A 243 0.53 -19.49 -5.77
N LEU A 244 0.65 -18.95 -4.58
CA LEU A 244 -0.31 -19.21 -3.50
C LEU A 244 -0.87 -17.92 -2.89
N LEU A 245 0.00 -17.10 -2.30
CA LEU A 245 -0.43 -16.03 -1.42
C LEU A 245 -1.06 -14.84 -2.16
N SER A 246 -0.43 -14.35 -3.22
CA SER A 246 -0.98 -13.24 -4.00
C SER A 246 -2.32 -13.57 -4.65
N PRO A 247 -2.53 -14.74 -5.30
CA PRO A 247 -3.85 -15.11 -5.80
C PRO A 247 -4.94 -15.16 -4.72
N ILE A 248 -4.62 -15.67 -3.52
CA ILE A 248 -5.56 -15.72 -2.40
C ILE A 248 -5.88 -14.30 -1.91
N PHE A 249 -4.89 -13.43 -1.76
CA PHE A 249 -5.08 -12.03 -1.40
C PHE A 249 -6.01 -11.32 -2.37
N PHE A 250 -5.76 -11.40 -3.68
CA PHE A 250 -6.63 -10.76 -4.67
C PHE A 250 -8.04 -11.38 -4.74
N ALA A 251 -8.15 -12.70 -4.53
CA ALA A 251 -9.45 -13.35 -4.48
C ALA A 251 -10.25 -12.93 -3.23
N SER A 252 -9.61 -12.79 -2.07
CA SER A 252 -10.28 -12.35 -0.84
C SER A 252 -10.87 -10.96 -0.97
N ILE A 253 -10.15 -10.01 -1.58
CA ILE A 253 -10.70 -8.67 -1.90
C ILE A 253 -12.00 -8.79 -2.72
N GLY A 254 -12.02 -9.68 -3.71
CA GLY A 254 -13.21 -9.92 -4.52
C GLY A 254 -14.36 -10.55 -3.72
N ILE A 255 -14.06 -11.45 -2.78
CA ILE A 255 -15.07 -12.11 -1.92
C ILE A 255 -15.66 -11.12 -0.91
N GLU A 256 -14.87 -10.21 -0.36
CA GLU A 256 -15.32 -9.17 0.57
C GLU A 256 -16.22 -8.12 -0.08
N MET A 257 -16.18 -8.01 -1.41
CA MET A 257 -16.94 -7.01 -2.14
C MET A 257 -18.44 -7.23 -1.99
N LYS A 258 -19.12 -6.28 -1.36
CA LYS A 258 -20.59 -6.26 -1.24
C LYS A 258 -21.17 -5.28 -2.25
N ILE A 259 -21.97 -5.78 -3.17
CA ILE A 259 -22.67 -4.92 -4.13
C ILE A 259 -23.96 -4.44 -3.45
N PRO A 260 -24.13 -3.12 -3.19
CA PRO A 260 -25.35 -2.57 -2.60
C PRO A 260 -26.53 -2.72 -3.54
N SER A 261 -27.75 -2.51 -3.03
CA SER A 261 -28.97 -2.45 -3.86
C SER A 261 -28.80 -1.36 -4.93
N ILE A 262 -28.89 -1.76 -6.19
CA ILE A 262 -28.57 -0.95 -7.35
C ILE A 262 -29.70 0.04 -7.61
N ASN A 263 -29.47 1.34 -7.39
CA ASN A 263 -30.28 2.45 -7.87
C ASN A 263 -29.51 3.16 -8.99
N SER A 264 -30.20 3.74 -9.96
CA SER A 264 -29.59 4.46 -11.09
C SER A 264 -28.65 5.60 -10.67
N GLU A 265 -28.97 6.30 -9.59
CA GLU A 265 -28.12 7.36 -9.02
C GLU A 265 -26.81 6.81 -8.45
N ILE A 266 -26.87 5.68 -7.73
CA ILE A 266 -25.67 5.00 -7.18
C ILE A 266 -24.77 4.52 -8.32
N ILE A 267 -25.35 3.96 -9.39
CA ILE A 267 -24.57 3.54 -10.57
C ILE A 267 -23.85 4.74 -11.18
N LEU A 268 -24.58 5.83 -11.43
CA LEU A 268 -24.01 7.03 -12.03
C LEU A 268 -22.91 7.62 -11.16
N MET A 269 -23.17 7.78 -9.86
CA MET A 269 -22.16 8.23 -8.89
C MET A 269 -20.92 7.34 -8.90
N THR A 270 -21.10 6.01 -8.87
CA THR A 270 -19.99 5.05 -8.88
C THR A 270 -19.15 5.18 -10.17
N ILE A 271 -19.80 5.25 -11.34
CA ILE A 271 -19.08 5.42 -12.61
C ILE A 271 -18.29 6.73 -12.62
N VAL A 272 -18.90 7.83 -12.19
CA VAL A 272 -18.22 9.13 -12.13
C VAL A 272 -17.08 9.12 -11.14
N LEU A 273 -17.26 8.53 -9.94
CA LEU A 273 -16.20 8.40 -8.94
C LEU A 273 -15.02 7.57 -9.46
N VAL A 274 -15.27 6.45 -10.13
CA VAL A 274 -14.20 5.61 -10.70
C VAL A 274 -13.44 6.36 -11.79
N LEU A 275 -14.14 7.04 -12.69
CA LEU A 275 -13.50 7.85 -13.74
C LEU A 275 -12.67 8.99 -13.13
N VAL A 276 -13.21 9.70 -12.16
CA VAL A 276 -12.49 10.78 -11.47
C VAL A 276 -11.31 10.25 -10.67
N ALA A 277 -11.45 9.10 -9.99
CA ALA A 277 -10.34 8.47 -9.29
C ALA A 277 -9.18 8.15 -10.22
N MET A 278 -9.45 7.49 -11.36
CA MET A 278 -8.43 7.15 -12.35
C MET A 278 -7.79 8.41 -12.96
N LEU A 279 -8.60 9.34 -13.45
CA LEU A 279 -8.10 10.55 -14.12
C LEU A 279 -7.32 11.45 -13.16
N SER A 280 -7.83 11.65 -11.95
CA SER A 280 -7.17 12.49 -10.94
C SER A 280 -5.82 11.90 -10.48
N LYS A 281 -5.70 10.57 -10.34
CA LYS A 281 -4.41 9.93 -10.05
C LYS A 281 -3.44 10.07 -11.21
N VAL A 282 -3.86 9.78 -12.43
CA VAL A 282 -3.00 9.95 -13.63
C VAL A 282 -2.54 11.40 -13.75
N ILE A 283 -3.44 12.36 -13.62
CA ILE A 283 -3.12 13.79 -13.72
C ILE A 283 -2.22 14.21 -12.54
N GLY A 284 -2.56 13.79 -11.31
CA GLY A 284 -1.83 14.15 -10.10
C GLY A 284 -0.40 13.64 -10.10
N CYS A 285 -0.23 12.33 -10.26
CA CYS A 285 1.10 11.72 -10.31
C CYS A 285 1.89 12.18 -11.53
N GLY A 286 1.24 12.29 -12.69
CA GLY A 286 1.86 12.79 -13.92
C GLY A 286 2.35 14.24 -13.81
N LEU A 287 1.57 15.14 -13.20
CA LEU A 287 2.01 16.50 -12.91
C LEU A 287 3.17 16.52 -11.91
N GLY A 288 3.10 15.70 -10.86
CA GLY A 288 4.19 15.55 -9.90
C GLY A 288 5.50 15.08 -10.54
N ALA A 289 5.42 14.07 -11.39
CA ALA A 289 6.56 13.55 -12.15
C ALA A 289 7.13 14.59 -13.12
N LYS A 290 6.26 15.32 -13.85
CA LYS A 290 6.65 16.40 -14.75
C LYS A 290 7.36 17.55 -14.02
N ILE A 291 6.88 17.94 -12.83
CA ILE A 291 7.52 18.96 -11.98
C ILE A 291 8.93 18.51 -11.58
N CYS A 292 9.12 17.22 -11.38
CA CYS A 292 10.42 16.64 -11.05
C CYS A 292 11.33 16.39 -12.27
N GLY A 293 10.91 16.77 -13.48
CA GLY A 293 11.70 16.69 -14.70
C GLY A 293 11.73 15.33 -15.38
N TYR A 294 10.75 14.46 -15.10
CA TYR A 294 10.61 13.17 -15.79
C TYR A 294 10.06 13.37 -17.21
N ASN A 295 10.55 12.56 -18.15
CA ASN A 295 10.13 12.60 -19.55
C ASN A 295 8.75 11.93 -19.71
N LYS A 296 8.05 12.23 -20.85
CA LYS A 296 6.73 11.67 -21.17
C LYS A 296 6.67 10.12 -21.14
N ASN A 297 7.78 9.45 -21.38
CA ASN A 297 7.86 7.99 -21.37
C ASN A 297 8.12 7.41 -19.96
N GLU A 298 8.45 8.27 -18.99
CA GLU A 298 8.71 7.92 -17.59
C GLU A 298 7.56 8.34 -16.68
N VAL A 299 6.62 9.14 -17.18
CA VAL A 299 5.39 9.62 -16.55
C VAL A 299 4.23 8.71 -16.90
#